data_8310faed05c06e0741e661606718eb8d
#
_entry.id   8310faed05c06e0741e661606718eb8d
#
_cell.length_a   1.000
_cell.length_b   1.000
_cell.length_c   1.000
_cell.angle_alpha   90.00
_cell.angle_beta   90.00
_cell.angle_gamma   90.00
#
_symmetry.space_group_name_H-M   'P 1'
#
loop_
_entity.id
_entity.type
_entity.pdbx_description
1 polymer ?
#
loop_
_entity_poly.entity_id
_entity_poly.type
_entity_poly.pdbx_seq_one_letter_code
_entity_poly.pdbx_strand_id
1 'polypeptide(L)'
;NAVILAAVVAILYAVFTAMSKTPNGRRKIDSALLTMPVIGNVQSKSAIARFARTFGTLVTSGVPILQALTITKDTAGNMIVGDAIGLIHDSVKEGESVVTPMSSSKLFPPIVISMVDVGEETGQLPDMLLKIADVYDDEVDNAVGAMTSMLEPIMIVFLAVVVGGIVFAMFLPLLQVIEKMG
;
A
#
# COMPACT_ATOMS: atom_id res chain seq x y z
N ASN A 1 21.05 -29.10 -4.23
CA ASN A 1 20.71 -27.70 -4.52
C ASN A 1 19.27 -27.34 -4.11
N ALA A 2 18.28 -28.25 -4.28
CA ALA A 2 16.90 -28.01 -3.88
C ALA A 2 16.71 -27.83 -2.36
N VAL A 3 17.45 -28.57 -1.56
CA VAL A 3 17.44 -28.49 -0.08
C VAL A 3 17.99 -27.14 0.40
N ILE A 4 19.05 -26.64 -0.24
CA ILE A 4 19.64 -25.33 0.08
C ILE A 4 18.64 -24.22 -0.26
N LEU A 5 17.99 -24.30 -1.42
CA LEU A 5 16.96 -23.35 -1.84
C LEU A 5 15.76 -23.34 -0.85
N ALA A 6 15.29 -24.52 -0.46
CA ALA A 6 14.21 -24.65 0.52
C ALA A 6 14.60 -24.09 1.90
N ALA A 7 15.84 -24.33 2.34
CA ALA A 7 16.34 -23.77 3.60
C ALA A 7 16.43 -22.24 3.56
N VAL A 8 16.92 -21.66 2.46
CA VAL A 8 16.99 -20.18 2.29
C VAL A 8 15.60 -19.57 2.31
N VAL A 9 14.62 -20.16 1.60
CA VAL A 9 13.24 -19.67 1.60
C VAL A 9 12.63 -19.78 3.00
N ALA A 10 12.85 -20.87 3.73
CA ALA A 10 12.35 -21.06 5.08
C ALA A 10 12.95 -20.03 6.06
N ILE A 11 14.27 -19.74 5.94
CA ILE A 11 14.94 -18.72 6.77
C ILE A 11 14.39 -17.31 6.46
N LEU A 12 14.25 -16.96 5.18
CA LEU A 12 13.67 -15.68 4.78
C LEU A 12 12.24 -15.51 5.30
N TYR A 13 11.42 -16.56 5.21
CA TYR A 13 10.06 -16.56 5.76
C TYR A 13 10.06 -16.42 7.29
N ALA A 14 10.93 -17.13 8.00
CA ALA A 14 11.06 -17.02 9.45
C ALA A 14 11.53 -15.64 9.90
N VAL A 15 12.50 -15.04 9.20
CA VAL A 15 12.98 -13.66 9.47
C VAL A 15 11.84 -12.65 9.21
N PHE A 16 11.13 -12.78 8.10
CA PHE A 16 10.01 -11.91 7.77
C PHE A 16 8.89 -11.98 8.82
N THR A 17 8.49 -13.19 9.24
CA THR A 17 7.48 -13.38 10.28
C THR A 17 7.93 -12.91 11.66
N ALA A 18 9.22 -13.04 12.00
CA ALA A 18 9.77 -12.50 13.24
C ALA A 18 9.79 -10.97 13.23
N MET A 19 10.17 -10.37 12.11
CA MET A 19 10.16 -8.89 11.94
C MET A 19 8.74 -8.32 11.99
N SER A 20 7.76 -8.97 11.36
CA SER A 20 6.37 -8.51 11.34
C SER A 20 5.69 -8.56 12.72
N LYS A 21 6.19 -9.37 13.66
CA LYS A 21 5.67 -9.49 15.03
C LYS A 21 6.24 -8.44 16.00
N THR A 22 7.35 -7.79 15.65
CA THR A 22 7.94 -6.75 16.50
C THR A 22 7.46 -5.36 16.05
N PRO A 23 7.10 -4.44 17.00
CA PRO A 23 6.62 -3.09 16.64
C PRO A 23 7.59 -2.34 15.73
N ASN A 24 8.88 -2.40 16.03
CA ASN A 24 9.92 -1.74 15.25
C ASN A 24 10.12 -2.38 13.87
N GLY A 25 10.00 -3.70 13.77
CA GLY A 25 10.08 -4.42 12.50
C GLY A 25 8.88 -4.11 11.59
N ARG A 26 7.67 -4.13 12.16
CA ARG A 26 6.44 -3.78 11.45
C ARG A 26 6.48 -2.34 10.93
N ARG A 27 6.94 -1.40 11.74
CA ARG A 27 7.10 0.01 11.32
C ARG A 27 8.06 0.16 10.12
N LYS A 28 9.17 -0.59 10.10
CA LYS A 28 10.10 -0.59 8.96
C LYS A 28 9.48 -1.18 7.70
N ILE A 29 8.75 -2.29 7.83
CA ILE A 29 8.03 -2.91 6.72
C ILE A 29 6.96 -1.96 6.17
N ASP A 30 6.15 -1.37 7.03
CA ASP A 30 5.09 -0.43 6.67
C ASP A 30 5.65 0.83 5.99
N SER A 31 6.79 1.35 6.48
CA SER A 31 7.49 2.46 5.84
C SER A 31 8.05 2.08 4.47
N ALA A 32 8.67 0.90 4.35
CA ALA A 32 9.20 0.40 3.08
C ALA A 32 8.07 0.20 2.05
N LEU A 33 6.92 -0.34 2.46
CA LEU A 33 5.76 -0.52 1.58
C LEU A 33 5.23 0.81 1.02
N LEU A 34 5.26 1.89 1.80
CA LEU A 34 4.84 3.22 1.33
C LEU A 34 5.86 3.87 0.39
N THR A 35 7.14 3.50 0.48
CA THR A 35 8.22 4.09 -0.34
C THR A 35 8.55 3.28 -1.58
N MET A 36 8.05 2.06 -1.72
CA MET A 36 8.28 1.21 -2.90
C MET A 36 7.66 1.82 -4.16
N PRO A 37 8.39 1.87 -5.29
CA PRO A 37 7.80 2.29 -6.55
C PRO A 37 6.65 1.35 -6.92
N VAL A 38 5.57 1.87 -7.47
CA VAL A 38 4.33 1.18 -7.88
C VAL A 38 3.47 0.74 -6.68
N ILE A 39 3.97 -0.14 -5.80
CA ILE A 39 3.23 -0.64 -4.62
C ILE A 39 2.94 0.50 -3.63
N GLY A 40 3.92 1.38 -3.39
CA GLY A 40 3.76 2.50 -2.46
C GLY A 40 2.67 3.49 -2.90
N ASN A 41 2.52 3.70 -4.19
CA ASN A 41 1.45 4.54 -4.72
C ASN A 41 0.06 3.93 -4.43
N VAL A 42 -0.13 2.64 -4.68
CA VAL A 42 -1.39 1.94 -4.36
C VAL A 42 -1.64 1.96 -2.86
N GLN A 43 -0.61 1.65 -2.05
CA GLN A 43 -0.71 1.59 -0.60
C GLN A 43 -1.07 2.96 0.02
N SER A 44 -0.45 4.04 -0.47
CA SER A 44 -0.73 5.40 0.00
C SER A 44 -2.17 5.82 -0.35
N LYS A 45 -2.60 5.59 -1.60
CA LYS A 45 -3.96 5.89 -2.05
C LYS A 45 -5.01 5.10 -1.27
N SER A 46 -4.78 3.79 -1.09
CA SER A 46 -5.65 2.91 -0.29
C SER A 46 -5.72 3.33 1.18
N ALA A 47 -4.62 3.82 1.75
CA ALA A 47 -4.61 4.33 3.12
C ALA A 47 -5.46 5.59 3.27
N ILE A 48 -5.38 6.52 2.30
CA ILE A 48 -6.19 7.75 2.28
C ILE A 48 -7.67 7.41 2.07
N ALA A 49 -8.00 6.53 1.12
CA ALA A 49 -9.37 6.08 0.87
C ALA A 49 -9.99 5.47 2.14
N ARG A 50 -9.26 4.55 2.78
CA ARG A 50 -9.71 3.90 4.02
C ARG A 50 -9.88 4.88 5.17
N PHE A 51 -8.91 5.79 5.37
CA PHE A 51 -9.01 6.85 6.37
C PHE A 51 -10.28 7.68 6.15
N ALA A 52 -10.44 8.21 4.94
CA ALA A 52 -11.54 9.11 4.61
C ALA A 52 -12.90 8.40 4.68
N ARG A 53 -12.98 7.14 4.19
CA ARG A 53 -14.19 6.32 4.25
C ARG A 53 -14.59 6.00 5.69
N THR A 54 -13.64 5.53 6.51
CA THR A 54 -13.93 5.15 7.89
C THR A 54 -14.29 6.37 8.72
N PHE A 55 -13.47 7.42 8.66
CA PHE A 55 -13.71 8.62 9.44
C PHE A 55 -15.00 9.33 9.00
N GLY A 56 -15.19 9.52 7.69
CA GLY A 56 -16.40 10.14 7.14
C GLY A 56 -17.67 9.39 7.51
N THR A 57 -17.69 8.06 7.38
CA THR A 57 -18.85 7.24 7.73
C THR A 57 -19.19 7.31 9.23
N LEU A 58 -18.17 7.25 10.10
CA LEU A 58 -18.39 7.33 11.55
C LEU A 58 -18.95 8.69 11.96
N VAL A 59 -18.40 9.79 11.43
CA VAL A 59 -18.87 11.14 11.76
C VAL A 59 -20.27 11.38 11.19
N THR A 60 -20.56 10.94 9.96
CA THR A 60 -21.92 10.99 9.37
C THR A 60 -22.93 10.21 10.21
N SER A 61 -22.49 9.10 10.82
CA SER A 61 -23.33 8.29 11.73
C SER A 61 -23.52 8.91 13.11
N GLY A 62 -22.96 10.10 13.38
CA GLY A 62 -23.09 10.80 14.65
C GLY A 62 -22.10 10.34 15.74
N VAL A 63 -21.08 9.56 15.38
CA VAL A 63 -20.00 9.19 16.31
C VAL A 63 -19.18 10.43 16.63
N PRO A 64 -18.89 10.73 17.91
CA PRO A 64 -18.05 11.86 18.30
C PRO A 64 -16.67 11.81 17.58
N ILE A 65 -16.19 12.96 17.13
CA ILE A 65 -14.98 13.08 16.29
C ILE A 65 -13.77 12.36 16.89
N LEU A 66 -13.51 12.53 18.19
CA LEU A 66 -12.38 11.89 18.87
C LEU A 66 -12.51 10.35 18.90
N GLN A 67 -13.73 9.85 19.11
CA GLN A 67 -13.97 8.41 19.06
C GLN A 67 -13.84 7.88 17.63
N ALA A 68 -14.36 8.60 16.65
CA ALA A 68 -14.22 8.26 15.24
C ALA A 68 -12.74 8.21 14.81
N LEU A 69 -11.91 9.17 15.23
CA LEU A 69 -10.46 9.17 14.99
C LEU A 69 -9.77 7.98 15.67
N THR A 70 -10.15 7.61 16.89
CA THR A 70 -9.62 6.43 17.58
C THR A 70 -9.90 5.15 16.78
N ILE A 71 -11.14 4.92 16.36
CA ILE A 71 -11.54 3.76 15.56
C ILE A 71 -10.80 3.76 14.21
N THR A 72 -10.69 4.93 13.56
CA THR A 72 -10.00 5.07 12.27
C THR A 72 -8.52 4.75 12.38
N LYS A 73 -7.86 5.18 13.48
CA LYS A 73 -6.48 4.82 13.80
C LYS A 73 -6.30 3.31 13.93
N ASP A 74 -7.16 2.65 14.69
CA ASP A 74 -7.08 1.21 14.95
C ASP A 74 -7.30 0.37 13.68
N THR A 75 -8.08 0.90 12.74
CA THR A 75 -8.40 0.26 11.46
C THR A 75 -7.50 0.69 10.30
N ALA A 76 -6.52 1.54 10.53
CA ALA A 76 -5.64 2.10 9.48
C ALA A 76 -4.84 1.03 8.70
N GLY A 77 -4.52 -0.10 9.36
CA GLY A 77 -3.82 -1.24 8.73
C GLY A 77 -2.32 -1.03 8.51
N ASN A 78 -1.82 0.20 8.61
CA ASN A 78 -0.41 0.58 8.50
C ASN A 78 -0.04 1.45 9.70
N MET A 79 1.08 1.16 10.36
CA MET A 79 1.51 1.87 11.57
C MET A 79 1.82 3.35 11.33
N ILE A 80 2.41 3.68 10.18
CA ILE A 80 2.74 5.08 9.83
C ILE A 80 1.45 5.89 9.66
N VAL A 81 0.44 5.30 9.02
CA VAL A 81 -0.88 5.93 8.86
C VAL A 81 -1.58 6.06 10.22
N GLY A 82 -1.53 5.01 11.05
CA GLY A 82 -2.07 5.04 12.41
C GLY A 82 -1.41 6.11 13.29
N ASP A 83 -0.09 6.26 13.21
CA ASP A 83 0.65 7.31 13.93
C ASP A 83 0.20 8.72 13.47
N ALA A 84 0.03 8.92 12.15
CA ALA A 84 -0.46 10.19 11.62
C ALA A 84 -1.89 10.52 12.09
N ILE A 85 -2.79 9.52 12.11
CA ILE A 85 -4.15 9.69 12.64
C ILE A 85 -4.11 9.95 14.15
N GLY A 86 -3.17 9.34 14.88
CA GLY A 86 -2.94 9.62 16.29
C GLY A 86 -2.58 11.08 16.56
N LEU A 87 -1.71 11.67 15.74
CA LEU A 87 -1.37 13.10 15.82
C LEU A 87 -2.60 13.99 15.56
N ILE A 88 -3.44 13.63 14.58
CA ILE A 88 -4.70 14.33 14.31
C ILE A 88 -5.62 14.27 15.53
N HIS A 89 -5.78 13.07 16.12
CA HIS A 89 -6.59 12.87 17.31
C HIS A 89 -6.13 13.77 18.48
N ASP A 90 -4.82 13.81 18.73
CA ASP A 90 -4.25 14.55 19.85
C ASP A 90 -4.42 16.09 19.64
N SER A 91 -4.18 16.60 18.43
CA SER A 91 -4.45 18.00 18.09
C SER A 91 -5.93 18.39 18.24
N VAL A 92 -6.83 17.56 17.72
CA VAL A 92 -8.29 17.81 17.86
C VAL A 92 -8.74 17.77 19.33
N LYS A 93 -8.13 16.91 20.14
CA LYS A 93 -8.38 16.85 21.58
C LYS A 93 -7.95 18.15 22.30
N GLU A 94 -6.92 18.83 21.79
CA GLU A 94 -6.44 20.13 22.28
C GLU A 94 -7.26 21.32 21.71
N GLY A 95 -8.22 21.04 20.85
CA GLY A 95 -9.09 22.04 20.21
C GLY A 95 -8.49 22.67 18.96
N GLU A 96 -7.44 22.06 18.40
CA GLU A 96 -6.84 22.50 17.14
C GLU A 96 -7.60 21.93 15.93
N SER A 97 -7.40 22.56 14.77
CA SER A 97 -7.92 22.10 13.48
C SER A 97 -7.34 20.72 13.09
N VAL A 98 -8.14 19.91 12.41
CA VAL A 98 -7.72 18.65 11.79
C VAL A 98 -6.62 18.86 10.73
N VAL A 99 -6.62 20.03 10.08
CA VAL A 99 -5.76 20.37 8.94
C VAL A 99 -4.28 20.51 9.31
N THR A 100 -3.99 21.10 10.47
CA THR A 100 -2.60 21.36 10.92
C THR A 100 -1.77 20.07 11.02
N PRO A 101 -2.20 19.03 11.75
CA PRO A 101 -1.46 17.77 11.84
C PRO A 101 -1.48 16.98 10.53
N MET A 102 -2.54 17.10 9.71
CA MET A 102 -2.56 16.46 8.38
C MET A 102 -1.44 17.01 7.49
N SER A 103 -1.27 18.34 7.46
CA SER A 103 -0.22 18.99 6.68
C SER A 103 1.19 18.60 7.14
N SER A 104 1.37 18.44 8.44
CA SER A 104 2.67 18.09 9.05
C SER A 104 3.06 16.65 8.78
N SER A 105 2.10 15.73 8.63
CA SER A 105 2.34 14.29 8.47
C SER A 105 2.95 13.91 7.12
N LYS A 106 2.86 14.75 6.09
CA LYS A 106 3.26 14.51 4.69
C LYS A 106 2.62 13.26 4.06
N LEU A 107 1.65 12.64 4.72
CA LEU A 107 0.92 11.48 4.23
C LEU A 107 -0.19 11.90 3.26
N PHE A 108 -0.81 13.04 3.51
CA PHE A 108 -1.97 13.52 2.77
C PHE A 108 -1.55 14.50 1.69
N PRO A 109 -1.98 14.28 0.43
CA PRO A 109 -1.76 15.24 -0.66
C PRO A 109 -2.44 16.58 -0.40
N PRO A 110 -1.94 17.69 -0.98
CA PRO A 110 -2.51 19.02 -0.77
C PRO A 110 -4.00 19.13 -1.09
N ILE A 111 -4.48 18.40 -2.09
CA ILE A 111 -5.91 18.41 -2.46
C ILE A 111 -6.79 17.83 -1.34
N VAL A 112 -6.34 16.77 -0.68
CA VAL A 112 -7.05 16.16 0.45
C VAL A 112 -7.11 17.14 1.62
N ILE A 113 -5.98 17.79 1.93
CA ILE A 113 -5.87 18.79 2.99
C ILE A 113 -6.83 19.94 2.72
N SER A 114 -6.84 20.49 1.49
CA SER A 114 -7.74 21.58 1.12
C SER A 114 -9.22 21.20 1.18
N MET A 115 -9.56 19.94 0.83
CA MET A 115 -10.96 19.48 0.95
C MET A 115 -11.39 19.34 2.41
N VAL A 116 -10.49 18.85 3.27
CA VAL A 116 -10.75 18.74 4.72
C VAL A 116 -10.88 20.14 5.33
N ASP A 117 -10.03 21.08 4.95
CA ASP A 117 -10.05 22.46 5.39
C ASP A 117 -11.40 23.14 5.09
N VAL A 118 -11.84 23.09 3.83
CA VAL A 118 -13.15 23.58 3.42
C VAL A 118 -14.28 22.87 4.16
N GLY A 119 -14.17 21.55 4.36
CA GLY A 119 -15.16 20.77 5.10
C GLY A 119 -15.26 21.17 6.58
N GLU A 120 -14.11 21.46 7.22
CA GLU A 120 -14.04 21.91 8.61
C GLU A 120 -14.62 23.32 8.76
N GLU A 121 -14.21 24.27 7.90
CA GLU A 121 -14.70 25.64 7.91
C GLU A 121 -16.22 25.77 7.64
N THR A 122 -16.73 24.94 6.74
CA THR A 122 -18.17 24.95 6.34
C THR A 122 -19.04 24.06 7.21
N GLY A 123 -18.47 23.27 8.13
CA GLY A 123 -19.19 22.27 8.91
C GLY A 123 -19.63 21.05 8.10
N GLN A 124 -19.12 20.85 6.88
CA GLN A 124 -19.44 19.73 5.98
C GLN A 124 -18.29 18.71 5.90
N LEU A 125 -17.53 18.59 6.98
CA LEU A 125 -16.39 17.66 7.05
C LEU A 125 -16.76 16.22 6.67
N PRO A 126 -17.90 15.64 7.12
CA PRO A 126 -18.27 14.28 6.75
C PRO A 126 -18.46 14.11 5.23
N ASP A 127 -19.11 15.05 4.57
CA ASP A 127 -19.39 14.98 3.13
C ASP A 127 -18.10 15.11 2.32
N MET A 128 -17.19 15.98 2.74
CA MET A 128 -15.87 16.13 2.11
C MET A 128 -15.02 14.87 2.28
N LEU A 129 -15.04 14.25 3.46
CA LEU A 129 -14.33 12.99 3.70
C LEU A 129 -14.88 11.84 2.82
N LEU A 130 -16.19 11.70 2.71
CA LEU A 130 -16.78 10.68 1.84
C LEU A 130 -16.43 10.93 0.37
N LYS A 131 -16.41 12.19 -0.07
CA LYS A 131 -16.01 12.55 -1.42
C LYS A 131 -14.53 12.26 -1.70
N ILE A 132 -13.66 12.51 -0.71
CA ILE A 132 -12.25 12.11 -0.78
C ILE A 132 -12.16 10.58 -0.92
N ALA A 133 -12.94 9.83 -0.14
CA ALA A 133 -12.95 8.38 -0.19
C ALA A 133 -13.34 7.87 -1.58
N ASP A 134 -14.42 8.41 -2.19
CA ASP A 134 -14.87 8.02 -3.53
C ASP A 134 -13.78 8.25 -4.58
N VAL A 135 -13.18 9.44 -4.59
CA VAL A 135 -12.08 9.78 -5.53
C VAL A 135 -10.87 8.87 -5.34
N TYR A 136 -10.51 8.56 -4.10
CA TYR A 136 -9.34 7.72 -3.83
C TYR A 136 -9.61 6.23 -4.03
N ASP A 137 -10.84 5.76 -3.89
CA ASP A 137 -11.22 4.40 -4.29
C ASP A 137 -11.05 4.23 -5.81
N ASP A 138 -11.51 5.18 -6.62
CA ASP A 138 -11.29 5.19 -8.08
C ASP A 138 -9.80 5.25 -8.44
N GLU A 139 -9.02 6.05 -7.70
CA GLU A 139 -7.57 6.16 -7.88
C GLU A 139 -6.82 4.87 -7.52
N VAL A 140 -7.31 4.11 -6.54
CA VAL A 140 -6.79 2.77 -6.19
C VAL A 140 -7.08 1.79 -7.32
N ASP A 141 -8.31 1.76 -7.82
CA ASP A 141 -8.72 0.87 -8.91
C ASP A 141 -7.89 1.13 -10.18
N ASN A 142 -7.68 2.41 -10.52
CA ASN A 142 -6.82 2.80 -11.64
C ASN A 142 -5.36 2.36 -11.43
N ALA A 143 -4.83 2.52 -10.22
CA ALA A 143 -3.45 2.14 -9.91
C ALA A 143 -3.27 0.61 -9.94
N VAL A 144 -4.24 -0.16 -9.45
CA VAL A 144 -4.26 -1.63 -9.53
C VAL A 144 -4.39 -2.08 -10.99
N GLY A 145 -5.25 -1.44 -11.78
CA GLY A 145 -5.37 -1.70 -13.22
C GLY A 145 -4.05 -1.50 -13.95
N ALA A 146 -3.36 -0.40 -13.67
CA ALA A 146 -2.03 -0.13 -14.25
C ALA A 146 -1.00 -1.19 -13.84
N MET A 147 -1.00 -1.64 -12.58
CA MET A 147 -0.13 -2.74 -12.12
C MET A 147 -0.42 -4.04 -12.87
N THR A 148 -1.69 -4.38 -13.05
CA THR A 148 -2.10 -5.60 -13.76
C THR A 148 -1.66 -5.55 -15.21
N SER A 149 -1.79 -4.40 -15.89
CA SER A 149 -1.33 -4.23 -17.27
C SER A 149 0.18 -4.37 -17.43
N MET A 150 0.97 -4.08 -16.39
CA MET A 150 2.42 -4.32 -16.40
C MET A 150 2.80 -5.81 -16.29
N LEU A 151 1.91 -6.66 -15.78
CA LEU A 151 2.17 -8.09 -15.68
C LEU A 151 2.16 -8.80 -17.04
N GLU A 152 1.38 -8.30 -18.01
CA GLU A 152 1.27 -8.92 -19.33
C GLU A 152 2.62 -8.98 -20.07
N PRO A 153 3.38 -7.87 -20.24
CA PRO A 153 4.72 -7.92 -20.84
C PRO A 153 5.69 -8.81 -20.05
N ILE A 154 5.62 -8.81 -18.74
CA ILE A 154 6.48 -9.64 -17.88
C ILE A 154 6.20 -11.13 -18.13
N MET A 155 4.92 -11.52 -18.22
CA MET A 155 4.52 -12.89 -18.51
C MET A 155 4.94 -13.34 -19.91
N ILE A 156 4.87 -12.45 -20.91
CA ILE A 156 5.33 -12.74 -22.28
C ILE A 156 6.85 -13.02 -22.27
N VAL A 157 7.64 -12.15 -21.62
CA VAL A 157 9.09 -12.33 -21.50
C VAL A 157 9.44 -13.61 -20.75
N PHE A 158 8.74 -13.88 -19.63
CA PHE A 158 8.93 -15.10 -18.85
C PHE A 158 8.65 -16.36 -19.70
N LEU A 159 7.54 -16.36 -20.44
CA LEU A 159 7.17 -17.46 -21.32
C LEU A 159 8.20 -17.65 -22.45
N ALA A 160 8.67 -16.57 -23.05
CA ALA A 160 9.69 -16.61 -24.08
C ALA A 160 11.02 -17.21 -23.56
N VAL A 161 11.44 -16.85 -22.35
CA VAL A 161 12.63 -17.43 -21.70
C VAL A 161 12.45 -18.92 -21.41
N VAL A 162 11.30 -19.32 -20.88
CA VAL A 162 11.02 -20.74 -20.57
C VAL A 162 10.97 -21.57 -21.84
N VAL A 163 10.19 -21.16 -22.84
CA VAL A 163 10.06 -21.88 -24.11
C VAL A 163 11.38 -21.89 -24.86
N GLY A 164 12.08 -20.76 -24.94
CA GLY A 164 13.41 -20.66 -25.54
C GLY A 164 14.43 -21.58 -24.86
N GLY A 165 14.40 -21.68 -23.53
CA GLY A 165 15.26 -22.58 -22.77
C GLY A 165 14.97 -24.06 -23.06
N ILE A 166 13.70 -24.45 -23.19
CA ILE A 166 13.31 -25.83 -23.56
C ILE A 166 13.78 -26.14 -24.96
N VAL A 167 13.54 -25.27 -25.92
CA VAL A 167 14.00 -25.44 -27.30
C VAL A 167 15.51 -25.58 -27.35
N PHE A 168 16.25 -24.72 -26.68
CA PHE A 168 17.71 -24.75 -26.62
C PHE A 168 18.20 -26.09 -26.01
N ALA A 169 17.58 -26.55 -24.91
CA ALA A 169 17.92 -27.82 -24.28
C ALA A 169 17.67 -29.03 -25.20
N MET A 170 16.67 -28.96 -26.08
CA MET A 170 16.41 -30.02 -27.07
C MET A 170 17.42 -30.02 -28.24
N PHE A 171 17.89 -28.83 -28.66
CA PHE A 171 18.85 -28.69 -29.74
C PHE A 171 20.29 -29.04 -29.34
N LEU A 172 20.68 -28.83 -28.08
CA LEU A 172 22.03 -29.15 -27.59
C LEU A 172 22.49 -30.60 -27.85
N PRO A 173 21.69 -31.66 -27.56
CA PRO A 173 22.09 -33.02 -27.88
C PRO A 173 22.22 -33.29 -29.37
N LEU A 174 21.38 -32.69 -30.21
CA LEU A 174 21.43 -32.81 -31.66
C LEU A 174 22.72 -32.25 -32.22
N LEU A 175 23.16 -31.07 -31.76
CA LEU A 175 24.44 -30.46 -32.17
C LEU A 175 25.64 -31.34 -31.78
N GLN A 176 25.63 -31.96 -30.58
CA GLN A 176 26.69 -32.88 -30.14
C GLN A 176 26.78 -34.17 -30.98
N VAL A 177 25.64 -34.66 -31.49
CA VAL A 177 25.62 -35.84 -32.37
C VAL A 177 26.19 -35.49 -33.75
N ILE A 178 25.86 -34.31 -34.30
CA ILE A 178 26.38 -33.83 -35.57
C ILE A 178 27.89 -33.63 -35.51
N GLU A 179 28.40 -33.03 -34.41
CA GLU A 179 29.85 -32.77 -34.22
C GLU A 179 30.66 -34.09 -34.08
N LYS A 180 30.05 -35.18 -33.59
CA LYS A 180 30.72 -36.50 -33.49
C LYS A 180 30.66 -37.35 -34.77
N MET A 181 29.80 -36.96 -35.72
CA MET A 181 29.65 -37.69 -36.98
C MET A 181 30.42 -37.07 -38.16
N GLY A 182 30.97 -35.86 -38.03
CA GLY A 182 31.84 -35.18 -38.97
C GLY A 182 33.29 -35.21 -38.54
#